data_66e61c686463d23f5d3862b8a5d5c3c9
#
_entry.id   66e61c686463d23f5d3862b8a5d5c3c9
#
_cell.length_a   1.000
_cell.length_b   1.000
_cell.length_c   1.000
_cell.angle_alpha   90.00
_cell.angle_beta   90.00
_cell.angle_gamma   90.00
#
_symmetry.space_group_name_H-M   'P 1'
#
loop_
_entity.id
_entity.type
_entity.pdbx_description
1 polymer ?
#
loop_
_entity_poly.entity_id
_entity_poly.type
_entity_poly.pdbx_seq_one_letter_code
_entity_poly.pdbx_strand_id
1 'polypeptide(L)'
;VLYLNAKDVDIGKVSQSLVAKGLADKDLFSEGKLIVSDKVKDLISTVIIDSDKNVIDKDEEFTSLALELREIYPAGRKEGTSYMWRGTTAEIAKKLKTLVVKYGYSFSREDVIKATKEYVNSFNGNYRYMQLLKYFILKSVKDADDNVDIKSELMSLIENSGQLDAQRDDWVSNMI
;
A
#
# COMPACT_ATOMS: atom_id res chain seq x y z
N VAL A 1 6.60 18.87 -7.47
CA VAL A 1 7.23 17.73 -6.76
C VAL A 1 8.68 17.57 -7.18
N LEU A 2 9.03 17.63 -8.48
CA LEU A 2 10.42 17.59 -8.98
C LEU A 2 11.26 18.77 -8.53
N TYR A 3 10.65 19.93 -8.32
CA TYR A 3 11.32 21.17 -7.91
C TYR A 3 11.80 21.15 -6.45
N LEU A 4 11.11 20.41 -5.58
CA LEU A 4 11.44 20.35 -4.14
C LEU A 4 12.65 19.46 -3.82
N ASN A 5 13.07 18.61 -4.74
CA ASN A 5 14.14 17.63 -4.52
C ASN A 5 15.41 17.86 -5.35
N ALA A 6 15.45 18.87 -6.24
CA ALA A 6 16.60 19.15 -7.09
C ALA A 6 17.42 20.31 -6.47
N LYS A 7 18.60 20.00 -5.97
CA LYS A 7 19.49 20.97 -5.32
C LYS A 7 20.12 22.02 -6.26
N ASP A 8 20.13 21.79 -7.60
CA ASP A 8 20.71 22.70 -8.58
C ASP A 8 19.92 22.67 -9.89
N VAL A 9 18.71 23.24 -9.89
CA VAL A 9 17.94 23.44 -11.13
C VAL A 9 18.13 24.86 -11.62
N ASP A 10 18.69 24.99 -12.83
CA ASP A 10 18.76 26.28 -13.53
C ASP A 10 17.33 26.69 -13.94
N ILE A 11 16.74 27.55 -13.12
CA ILE A 11 15.36 28.04 -13.28
C ILE A 11 15.18 28.71 -14.66
N GLY A 12 16.21 29.37 -15.16
CA GLY A 12 16.18 30.03 -16.47
C GLY A 12 15.99 29.04 -17.63
N LYS A 13 16.72 27.92 -17.62
CA LYS A 13 16.60 26.87 -18.64
C LYS A 13 15.27 26.14 -18.56
N VAL A 14 14.79 25.87 -17.35
CA VAL A 14 13.48 25.21 -17.16
C VAL A 14 12.36 26.11 -17.66
N SER A 15 12.42 27.40 -17.34
CA SER A 15 11.45 28.40 -17.78
C SER A 15 11.38 28.49 -19.30
N GLN A 16 12.53 28.59 -19.98
CA GLN A 16 12.59 28.62 -21.43
C GLN A 16 12.03 27.34 -22.09
N SER A 17 12.31 26.19 -21.49
CA SER A 17 11.78 24.91 -21.97
C SER A 17 10.27 24.81 -21.81
N LEU A 18 9.69 25.33 -20.73
CA LEU A 18 8.26 25.36 -20.52
C LEU A 18 7.53 26.27 -21.51
N VAL A 19 8.10 27.45 -21.80
CA VAL A 19 7.56 28.36 -22.81
C VAL A 19 7.64 27.75 -24.22
N ALA A 20 8.77 27.15 -24.59
CA ALA A 20 8.95 26.49 -25.87
C ALA A 20 7.96 25.33 -26.10
N LYS A 21 7.52 24.67 -25.05
CA LYS A 21 6.50 23.61 -25.07
C LYS A 21 5.06 24.13 -24.97
N GLY A 22 4.83 25.44 -24.90
CA GLY A 22 3.51 26.04 -24.76
C GLY A 22 2.84 25.78 -23.42
N LEU A 23 3.62 25.45 -22.39
CA LEU A 23 3.14 25.15 -21.04
C LEU A 23 3.12 26.35 -20.12
N ALA A 24 3.73 27.46 -20.51
CA ALA A 24 3.75 28.74 -19.79
C ALA A 24 3.77 29.93 -20.76
N ASP A 25 3.24 31.10 -20.34
CA ASP A 25 3.24 32.32 -21.12
C ASP A 25 4.49 33.19 -20.91
N LYS A 26 4.95 33.82 -22.01
CA LYS A 26 6.20 34.63 -22.04
C LYS A 26 6.15 35.90 -21.19
N ASP A 27 4.98 36.51 -21.04
CA ASP A 27 4.85 37.86 -20.46
C ASP A 27 5.03 37.92 -18.93
N LEU A 28 5.18 36.77 -18.31
CA LEU A 28 5.23 36.65 -16.85
C LEU A 28 6.61 36.44 -16.26
N PHE A 29 7.61 36.28 -17.10
CA PHE A 29 9.00 36.16 -16.66
C PHE A 29 9.61 37.52 -16.21
N SER A 30 9.00 38.65 -16.57
CA SER A 30 9.44 39.97 -16.17
C SER A 30 9.18 40.28 -14.67
N GLU A 31 8.26 39.56 -14.04
CA GLU A 31 7.92 39.71 -12.60
C GLU A 31 8.37 38.57 -11.71
N GLY A 32 9.09 37.59 -12.24
CA GLY A 32 9.54 36.40 -11.49
C GLY A 32 8.43 35.43 -11.09
N LYS A 33 7.22 35.59 -11.64
CA LYS A 33 6.07 34.70 -11.40
C LYS A 33 5.81 33.84 -12.64
N LEU A 34 5.71 32.55 -12.44
CA LEU A 34 5.39 31.57 -13.49
C LEU A 34 3.87 31.37 -13.49
N ILE A 35 3.17 31.85 -14.54
CA ILE A 35 1.77 31.48 -14.76
C ILE A 35 1.73 30.30 -15.72
N VAL A 36 1.16 29.24 -15.27
CA VAL A 36 0.92 28.00 -16.00
C VAL A 36 -0.22 28.23 -16.99
N SER A 37 -0.06 27.80 -18.24
CA SER A 37 -1.12 27.93 -19.25
C SER A 37 -2.40 27.18 -18.81
N ASP A 38 -3.57 27.63 -19.29
CA ASP A 38 -4.85 27.03 -18.92
C ASP A 38 -4.92 25.53 -19.25
N LYS A 39 -4.26 25.12 -20.34
CA LYS A 39 -4.11 23.67 -20.68
C LYS A 39 -3.41 22.87 -19.60
N VAL A 40 -2.41 23.43 -18.94
CA VAL A 40 -1.69 22.76 -17.85
C VAL A 40 -2.50 22.83 -16.56
N LYS A 41 -3.24 23.90 -16.31
CA LYS A 41 -4.18 23.98 -15.18
C LYS A 41 -5.26 22.89 -15.28
N ASP A 42 -5.83 22.71 -16.46
CA ASP A 42 -6.82 21.65 -16.71
C ASP A 42 -6.21 20.27 -16.54
N LEU A 43 -5.00 20.04 -17.03
CA LEU A 43 -4.29 18.78 -16.89
C LEU A 43 -3.93 18.50 -15.42
N ILE A 44 -3.46 19.50 -14.68
CA ILE A 44 -3.16 19.39 -13.25
C ILE A 44 -4.45 19.16 -12.46
N SER A 45 -5.55 19.86 -12.77
CA SER A 45 -6.82 19.66 -12.10
C SER A 45 -7.37 18.25 -12.33
N THR A 46 -7.26 17.74 -13.57
CA THR A 46 -7.65 16.36 -13.90
C THR A 46 -6.81 15.33 -13.11
N VAL A 47 -5.49 15.50 -13.10
CA VAL A 47 -4.58 14.60 -12.38
C VAL A 47 -4.82 14.65 -10.86
N ILE A 48 -5.08 15.85 -10.30
CA ILE A 48 -5.38 15.99 -8.87
C ILE A 48 -6.74 15.36 -8.54
N ILE A 49 -7.77 15.61 -9.35
CA ILE A 49 -9.11 15.04 -9.14
C ILE A 49 -9.08 13.52 -9.27
N ASP A 50 -8.35 12.98 -10.26
CA ASP A 50 -8.19 11.54 -10.42
C ASP A 50 -7.36 10.94 -9.28
N SER A 51 -6.35 11.65 -8.78
CA SER A 51 -5.56 11.23 -7.61
C SER A 51 -6.43 11.21 -6.34
N ASP A 52 -7.26 12.22 -6.13
CA ASP A 52 -8.16 12.28 -4.96
C ASP A 52 -9.24 11.19 -5.03
N LYS A 53 -9.83 10.94 -6.20
CA LYS A 53 -10.76 9.83 -6.40
C LYS A 53 -10.10 8.48 -6.14
N ASN A 54 -8.91 8.25 -6.70
CA ASN A 54 -8.15 7.02 -6.45
C ASN A 54 -7.77 6.81 -4.98
N VAL A 55 -7.57 7.88 -4.22
CA VAL A 55 -7.29 7.78 -2.77
C VAL A 55 -8.57 7.42 -2.00
N ILE A 56 -9.72 8.01 -2.34
CA ILE A 56 -11.00 7.71 -1.70
C ILE A 56 -11.41 6.28 -2.01
N ASP A 57 -11.36 5.86 -3.28
CA ASP A 57 -11.67 4.49 -3.70
C ASP A 57 -10.77 3.45 -3.01
N LYS A 58 -9.48 3.74 -2.87
CA LYS A 58 -8.53 2.86 -2.15
C LYS A 58 -8.81 2.76 -0.65
N ASP A 59 -9.23 3.83 0.01
CA ASP A 59 -9.57 3.79 1.44
C ASP A 59 -10.85 2.97 1.69
N GLU A 60 -11.84 3.05 0.81
CA GLU A 60 -13.02 2.19 0.83
C GLU A 60 -12.67 0.73 0.55
N GLU A 61 -11.76 0.48 -0.40
CA GLU A 61 -11.25 -0.85 -0.71
C GLU A 61 -10.53 -1.49 0.49
N PHE A 62 -9.63 -0.78 1.16
CA PHE A 62 -8.99 -1.27 2.39
C PHE A 62 -9.99 -1.52 3.51
N THR A 63 -11.02 -0.70 3.63
CA THR A 63 -12.08 -0.88 4.64
C THR A 63 -12.93 -2.12 4.32
N SER A 64 -13.30 -2.31 3.08
CA SER A 64 -14.03 -3.48 2.60
C SER A 64 -13.21 -4.76 2.80
N LEU A 65 -11.94 -4.76 2.42
CA LEU A 65 -11.04 -5.89 2.65
C LEU A 65 -10.87 -6.19 4.15
N ALA A 66 -10.73 -5.17 4.98
CA ALA A 66 -10.63 -5.33 6.43
C ALA A 66 -11.87 -6.00 7.03
N LEU A 67 -13.07 -5.72 6.53
CA LEU A 67 -14.30 -6.39 6.95
C LEU A 67 -14.27 -7.88 6.59
N GLU A 68 -13.87 -8.24 5.38
CA GLU A 68 -13.75 -9.65 4.97
C GLU A 68 -12.73 -10.42 5.80
N LEU A 69 -11.55 -9.86 6.05
CA LEU A 69 -10.54 -10.50 6.88
C LEU A 69 -11.03 -10.75 8.31
N ARG A 70 -11.82 -9.84 8.85
CA ARG A 70 -12.44 -10.00 10.17
C ARG A 70 -13.44 -11.14 10.20
N GLU A 71 -14.15 -11.41 9.12
CA GLU A 71 -15.08 -12.56 9.05
C GLU A 71 -14.35 -13.90 8.98
N ILE A 72 -13.16 -13.95 8.36
CA ILE A 72 -12.32 -15.16 8.29
C ILE A 72 -11.73 -15.49 9.68
N TYR A 73 -11.35 -14.49 10.46
CA TYR A 73 -10.77 -14.68 11.79
C TYR A 73 -11.82 -15.10 12.83
N PRO A 74 -11.43 -15.90 13.82
CA PRO A 74 -12.34 -16.31 14.89
C PRO A 74 -12.88 -15.10 15.65
N ALA A 75 -14.12 -15.21 16.11
CA ALA A 75 -14.77 -14.20 16.94
C ALA A 75 -14.30 -14.30 18.40
N GLY A 76 -14.51 -13.23 19.16
CA GLY A 76 -14.26 -13.21 20.60
C GLY A 76 -12.83 -12.83 20.98
N ARG A 77 -12.44 -13.19 22.18
CA ARG A 77 -11.14 -12.87 22.79
C ARG A 77 -10.17 -14.04 22.69
N LYS A 78 -8.90 -13.71 22.54
CA LYS A 78 -7.81 -14.69 22.63
C LYS A 78 -7.71 -15.18 24.08
N GLU A 79 -7.70 -16.51 24.25
CA GLU A 79 -7.58 -17.14 25.55
C GLU A 79 -6.37 -16.64 26.36
N GLY A 80 -6.57 -16.40 27.63
CA GLY A 80 -5.54 -15.87 28.53
C GLY A 80 -5.18 -14.41 28.33
N THR A 81 -5.92 -13.68 27.49
CA THR A 81 -5.66 -12.25 27.21
C THR A 81 -6.95 -11.42 27.19
N SER A 82 -6.80 -10.10 27.26
CA SER A 82 -7.90 -9.14 27.06
C SER A 82 -8.12 -8.76 25.60
N TYR A 83 -7.30 -9.25 24.67
CA TYR A 83 -7.31 -8.83 23.26
C TYR A 83 -8.35 -9.58 22.44
N MET A 84 -9.03 -8.84 21.55
CA MET A 84 -9.95 -9.41 20.58
C MET A 84 -9.16 -9.94 19.36
N TRP A 85 -9.57 -11.13 18.86
CA TRP A 85 -8.94 -11.74 17.69
C TRP A 85 -8.95 -10.84 16.44
N ARG A 86 -10.10 -10.22 16.19
CA ARG A 86 -10.39 -9.48 14.95
C ARG A 86 -9.88 -8.04 14.95
N GLY A 87 -9.74 -7.39 16.12
CA GLY A 87 -9.48 -5.95 16.21
C GLY A 87 -10.64 -5.09 15.64
N THR A 88 -10.43 -3.81 15.43
CA THR A 88 -11.40 -2.92 14.77
C THR A 88 -11.15 -2.83 13.26
N THR A 89 -12.21 -2.61 12.47
CA THR A 89 -12.09 -2.44 11.01
C THR A 89 -11.11 -1.33 10.66
N ALA A 90 -11.21 -0.19 11.34
CA ALA A 90 -10.31 0.96 11.12
C ALA A 90 -8.83 0.63 11.40
N GLU A 91 -8.54 -0.14 12.48
CA GLU A 91 -7.18 -0.58 12.79
C GLU A 91 -6.62 -1.49 11.69
N ILE A 92 -7.42 -2.43 11.20
CA ILE A 92 -7.04 -3.38 10.15
C ILE A 92 -6.82 -2.66 8.82
N ALA A 93 -7.77 -1.82 8.39
CA ALA A 93 -7.66 -1.03 7.17
C ALA A 93 -6.41 -0.13 7.19
N LYS A 94 -6.14 0.54 8.31
CA LYS A 94 -4.93 1.35 8.48
C LYS A 94 -3.65 0.54 8.32
N LYS A 95 -3.59 -0.68 8.83
CA LYS A 95 -2.41 -1.55 8.70
C LYS A 95 -2.21 -2.03 7.26
N LEU A 96 -3.28 -2.42 6.56
CA LEU A 96 -3.24 -2.76 5.14
C LEU A 96 -2.74 -1.57 4.30
N LYS A 97 -3.30 -0.39 4.52
CA LYS A 97 -2.82 0.84 3.86
C LYS A 97 -1.35 1.13 4.17
N THR A 98 -0.91 0.90 5.40
CA THR A 98 0.49 1.10 5.81
C THR A 98 1.43 0.15 5.05
N LEU A 99 1.06 -1.11 4.83
CA LEU A 99 1.85 -2.06 4.03
C LEU A 99 2.07 -1.54 2.60
N VAL A 100 1.02 -1.03 1.95
CA VAL A 100 1.09 -0.55 0.57
C VAL A 100 1.81 0.80 0.49
N VAL A 101 1.36 1.80 1.28
CA VAL A 101 1.81 3.19 1.12
C VAL A 101 3.18 3.42 1.73
N LYS A 102 3.44 2.86 2.91
CA LYS A 102 4.70 3.10 3.63
C LYS A 102 5.79 2.11 3.27
N TYR A 103 5.43 0.85 3.07
CA TYR A 103 6.41 -0.22 2.86
C TYR A 103 6.48 -0.71 1.41
N GLY A 104 5.63 -0.18 0.53
CA GLY A 104 5.68 -0.44 -0.91
C GLY A 104 5.27 -1.86 -1.33
N TYR A 105 4.61 -2.62 -0.44
CA TYR A 105 4.10 -3.94 -0.79
C TYR A 105 2.97 -3.84 -1.80
N SER A 106 2.93 -4.81 -2.72
CA SER A 106 1.85 -4.97 -3.69
C SER A 106 1.23 -6.34 -3.51
N PHE A 107 -0.09 -6.41 -3.47
CA PHE A 107 -0.86 -7.65 -3.34
C PHE A 107 -2.23 -7.49 -3.98
N SER A 108 -2.82 -8.60 -4.44
CA SER A 108 -4.21 -8.64 -4.86
C SER A 108 -5.13 -8.88 -3.66
N ARG A 109 -6.42 -8.53 -3.81
CA ARG A 109 -7.44 -8.82 -2.80
C ARG A 109 -7.58 -10.32 -2.56
N GLU A 110 -7.55 -11.08 -3.64
CA GLU A 110 -7.67 -12.54 -3.66
C GLU A 110 -6.53 -13.20 -2.89
N ASP A 111 -5.29 -12.76 -3.10
CA ASP A 111 -4.12 -13.31 -2.42
C ASP A 111 -4.18 -13.08 -0.91
N VAL A 112 -4.60 -11.88 -0.50
CA VAL A 112 -4.76 -11.55 0.93
C VAL A 112 -5.82 -12.43 1.59
N ILE A 113 -6.96 -12.64 0.92
CA ILE A 113 -8.05 -13.48 1.42
C ILE A 113 -7.61 -14.95 1.48
N LYS A 114 -6.96 -15.45 0.41
CA LYS A 114 -6.42 -16.82 0.32
C LYS A 114 -5.42 -17.08 1.44
N ALA A 115 -4.39 -16.26 1.55
CA ALA A 115 -3.36 -16.37 2.58
C ALA A 115 -3.95 -16.33 4.00
N THR A 116 -4.93 -15.45 4.23
CA THR A 116 -5.59 -15.36 5.55
C THR A 116 -6.41 -16.60 5.88
N LYS A 117 -7.13 -17.18 4.90
CA LYS A 117 -7.87 -18.43 5.08
C LYS A 117 -6.92 -19.59 5.37
N GLU A 118 -5.84 -19.72 4.59
CA GLU A 118 -4.83 -20.75 4.77
C GLU A 118 -4.19 -20.65 6.16
N TYR A 119 -3.84 -19.43 6.59
CA TYR A 119 -3.28 -19.18 7.91
C TYR A 119 -4.23 -19.61 9.04
N VAL A 120 -5.49 -19.20 9.01
CA VAL A 120 -6.46 -19.58 10.04
C VAL A 120 -6.73 -21.09 10.03
N ASN A 121 -6.87 -21.70 8.84
CA ASN A 121 -7.13 -23.13 8.68
C ASN A 121 -5.94 -23.99 9.17
N SER A 122 -4.71 -23.51 9.07
CA SER A 122 -3.51 -24.25 9.52
C SER A 122 -3.54 -24.58 11.02
N PHE A 123 -4.31 -23.85 11.82
CA PHE A 123 -4.45 -24.08 13.25
C PHE A 123 -5.50 -25.14 13.62
N ASN A 124 -6.31 -25.63 12.66
CA ASN A 124 -7.31 -26.67 12.87
C ASN A 124 -8.21 -26.44 14.09
N GLY A 125 -8.58 -25.17 14.34
CA GLY A 125 -9.42 -24.78 15.49
C GLY A 125 -8.65 -24.57 16.81
N ASN A 126 -7.38 -24.91 16.89
CA ASN A 126 -6.54 -24.64 18.07
C ASN A 126 -5.77 -23.30 17.90
N TYR A 127 -6.42 -22.22 18.23
CA TYR A 127 -5.88 -20.87 17.99
C TYR A 127 -4.91 -20.36 19.05
N ARG A 128 -4.50 -21.18 20.02
CA ARG A 128 -3.64 -20.75 21.15
C ARG A 128 -2.40 -19.97 20.70
N TYR A 129 -1.73 -20.41 19.65
CA TYR A 129 -0.51 -19.79 19.11
C TYR A 129 -0.75 -18.88 17.91
N MET A 130 -1.98 -18.77 17.44
CA MET A 130 -2.33 -17.88 16.33
C MET A 130 -2.12 -16.42 16.74
N GLN A 131 -1.62 -15.61 15.80
CA GLN A 131 -1.47 -14.17 16.02
C GLN A 131 -2.84 -13.47 15.90
N LEU A 132 -3.00 -12.34 16.59
CA LEU A 132 -4.15 -11.46 16.37
C LEU A 132 -4.11 -10.93 14.94
N LEU A 133 -5.27 -10.71 14.29
CA LEU A 133 -5.35 -10.22 12.91
C LEU A 133 -4.46 -9.00 12.65
N LYS A 134 -4.43 -8.04 13.57
CA LYS A 134 -3.58 -6.86 13.47
C LYS A 134 -2.08 -7.15 13.44
N TYR A 135 -1.63 -8.20 14.12
CA TYR A 135 -0.21 -8.60 14.16
C TYR A 135 0.16 -9.54 13.02
N PHE A 136 -0.78 -10.32 12.52
CA PHE A 136 -0.66 -11.09 11.31
C PHE A 136 -0.42 -10.20 10.09
N ILE A 137 -1.16 -9.09 9.97
CA ILE A 137 -0.98 -8.12 8.88
C ILE A 137 0.33 -7.35 9.05
N LEU A 138 0.57 -6.77 10.23
CA LEU A 138 1.75 -5.94 10.46
C LEU A 138 2.11 -5.88 11.94
N LYS A 139 3.29 -6.41 12.29
CA LYS A 139 3.86 -6.37 13.63
C LYS A 139 5.13 -5.52 13.62
N SER A 140 5.20 -4.52 14.48
CA SER A 140 6.44 -3.81 14.77
C SER A 140 7.18 -4.53 15.88
N VAL A 141 8.43 -4.88 15.63
CA VAL A 141 9.33 -5.51 16.60
C VAL A 141 10.45 -4.52 16.86
N LYS A 142 10.71 -4.19 18.11
CA LYS A 142 11.88 -3.40 18.47
C LYS A 142 13.07 -4.33 18.61
N ASP A 143 14.16 -3.99 17.95
CA ASP A 143 15.43 -4.68 18.11
C ASP A 143 16.17 -4.20 19.38
N ALA A 144 17.21 -4.90 19.78
CA ALA A 144 18.03 -4.57 20.94
C ALA A 144 18.67 -3.16 20.86
N ASP A 145 18.85 -2.65 19.64
CA ASP A 145 19.38 -1.31 19.35
C ASP A 145 18.29 -0.23 19.17
N ASP A 146 17.05 -0.48 19.67
CA ASP A 146 15.87 0.40 19.54
C ASP A 146 15.41 0.67 18.08
N ASN A 147 15.98 -0.04 17.09
CA ASN A 147 15.49 0.02 15.72
C ASN A 147 14.14 -0.70 15.62
N VAL A 148 13.19 -0.09 14.94
CA VAL A 148 11.87 -0.69 14.70
C VAL A 148 11.93 -1.54 13.44
N ASP A 149 12.08 -2.85 13.61
CA ASP A 149 11.90 -3.83 12.54
C ASP A 149 10.42 -4.16 12.35
N ILE A 150 10.06 -4.54 11.13
CA ILE A 150 8.68 -4.80 10.76
C ILE A 150 8.58 -6.20 10.23
N LYS A 151 7.61 -6.94 10.74
CA LYS A 151 7.29 -8.30 10.28
C LYS A 151 5.83 -8.37 9.85
N SER A 152 5.58 -8.95 8.69
CA SER A 152 4.26 -9.27 8.16
C SER A 152 4.19 -10.74 7.81
N GLU A 153 3.46 -11.51 8.61
CA GLU A 153 3.20 -12.92 8.32
C GLU A 153 2.35 -13.07 7.06
N LEU A 154 1.41 -12.16 6.87
CA LEU A 154 0.58 -12.10 5.66
C LEU A 154 1.45 -12.01 4.39
N MET A 155 2.41 -11.07 4.35
CA MET A 155 3.27 -10.89 3.18
C MET A 155 4.18 -12.08 2.96
N SER A 156 4.73 -12.67 4.02
CA SER A 156 5.54 -13.89 3.94
C SER A 156 4.75 -15.06 3.32
N LEU A 157 3.47 -15.20 3.64
CA LEU A 157 2.63 -16.25 3.05
C LEU A 157 2.31 -15.98 1.58
N ILE A 158 2.02 -14.72 1.22
CA ILE A 158 1.75 -14.34 -0.18
C ILE A 158 2.98 -14.59 -1.04
N GLU A 159 4.16 -14.17 -0.60
CA GLU A 159 5.42 -14.35 -1.31
C GLU A 159 5.77 -15.83 -1.49
N ASN A 160 5.59 -16.64 -0.44
CA ASN A 160 5.84 -18.08 -0.52
C ASN A 160 4.86 -18.80 -1.43
N SER A 161 3.58 -18.42 -1.45
CA SER A 161 2.59 -19.00 -2.36
C SER A 161 2.90 -18.68 -3.81
N GLY A 162 3.32 -17.46 -4.12
CA GLY A 162 3.74 -17.04 -5.46
C GLY A 162 4.97 -17.80 -5.97
N GLN A 163 5.92 -18.15 -5.08
CA GLN A 163 7.08 -18.96 -5.45
C GLN A 163 6.70 -20.43 -5.76
N LEU A 164 5.74 -20.99 -5.04
CA LEU A 164 5.26 -22.36 -5.29
C LEU A 164 4.47 -22.45 -6.60
N ASP A 165 3.67 -21.47 -6.93
CA ASP A 165 2.92 -21.43 -8.19
C ASP A 165 3.89 -21.22 -9.38
N ALA A 166 4.90 -20.38 -9.28
CA ALA A 166 5.92 -20.19 -10.31
C ALA A 166 6.75 -21.47 -10.55
N GLN A 167 7.09 -22.23 -9.50
CA GLN A 167 7.77 -23.52 -9.64
C GLN A 167 6.90 -24.61 -10.27
N ARG A 168 5.58 -24.59 -10.04
CA ARG A 168 4.64 -25.52 -10.67
C ARG A 168 4.52 -25.27 -12.15
N ASP A 169 4.44 -24.03 -12.59
CA ASP A 169 4.34 -23.66 -14.01
C ASP A 169 5.60 -24.03 -14.79
N ASP A 170 6.77 -23.88 -14.18
CA ASP A 170 8.06 -24.28 -14.78
C ASP A 170 8.17 -25.82 -14.92
N TRP A 171 7.64 -26.56 -13.96
CA TRP A 171 7.65 -28.04 -14.01
C TRP A 171 6.71 -28.60 -15.07
N VAL A 172 5.54 -27.99 -15.26
CA VAL A 172 4.56 -28.39 -16.29
C VAL A 172 5.08 -28.04 -17.69
N SER A 173 5.76 -26.92 -17.86
CA SER A 173 6.32 -26.48 -19.15
C SER A 173 7.47 -27.37 -19.65
N ASN A 174 8.17 -28.06 -18.77
CA ASN A 174 9.25 -28.98 -19.10
C ASN A 174 8.81 -30.42 -19.39
N MET A 175 7.52 -30.71 -19.34
CA MET A 175 6.93 -32.03 -19.60
C MET A 175 6.24 -32.19 -20.96
N ILE A 176 6.32 -31.18 -21.87
CA ILE A 176 5.70 -31.24 -23.22
C ILE A 176 6.75 -31.39 -24.30
#